data_ea3203c4196450ed12ba14706615cba7
#
_entry.id   ea3203c4196450ed12ba14706615cba7
#
_cell.length_a   1.000
_cell.length_b   1.000
_cell.length_c   1.000
_cell.angle_alpha   90.00
_cell.angle_beta   90.00
_cell.angle_gamma   90.00
#
_symmetry.space_group_name_H-M   'P 1'
#
loop_
_entity.id
_entity.type
_entity.pdbx_description
1 polymer ?
#
loop_
_entity_poly.entity_id
_entity_poly.type
_entity_poly.pdbx_seq_one_letter_code
_entity_poly.pdbx_strand_id
1 'polypeptide(L)'
;EMCIRDSIHYVVNLRDATGNLLPIEQRGLGDVYRMIATESIEEINRRLAALPPEHPAKYPHGLFLKAKENLWGNIVIGLGNRLAVFQSRLVDKITRNHDVDLLLPGKRPCVYFVIISAQDSAYRFLSSLFFSLALPQLSNFARLQCAGGRLPVLTNFCLDEYCNIGYLDGVADSLNSIRGFNMSAQIVVQSLSQWQEKYPGKEWENQLATFDQTLY
;
A
#
# COMPACT_ATOMS: atom_id res chain seq x y z
N GLU A 1 7.56 11.25 1.29
CA GLU A 1 6.29 10.83 1.93
C GLU A 1 5.21 11.93 1.97
N MET A 2 5.56 13.20 2.19
CA MET A 2 4.57 14.27 2.40
C MET A 2 3.82 14.66 1.11
N CYS A 3 4.52 14.79 -0.03
CA CYS A 3 3.89 15.11 -1.32
C CYS A 3 2.98 13.97 -1.85
N ILE A 4 3.18 12.74 -1.40
CA ILE A 4 2.30 11.62 -1.74
C ILE A 4 0.96 11.77 -1.03
N ARG A 5 0.98 12.15 0.24
CA ARG A 5 -0.22 12.27 1.06
C ARG A 5 -1.15 13.39 0.58
N ASP A 6 -0.62 14.55 0.24
CA ASP A 6 -1.43 15.67 -0.24
C ASP A 6 -2.11 15.33 -1.57
N SER A 7 -1.36 14.75 -2.52
CA SER A 7 -1.87 14.36 -3.83
C SER A 7 -2.93 13.25 -3.73
N ILE A 8 -2.70 12.24 -2.88
CA ILE A 8 -3.69 11.18 -2.63
C ILE A 8 -4.93 11.76 -1.96
N HIS A 9 -4.77 12.54 -0.89
CA HIS A 9 -5.91 13.16 -0.21
C HIS A 9 -6.70 14.09 -1.13
N TYR A 10 -6.02 14.79 -2.03
CA TYR A 10 -6.69 15.62 -3.03
C TYR A 10 -7.55 14.77 -3.96
N VAL A 11 -6.95 13.77 -4.62
CA VAL A 11 -7.65 12.94 -5.62
C VAL A 11 -8.79 12.14 -4.99
N VAL A 12 -8.59 11.55 -3.81
CA VAL A 12 -9.63 10.77 -3.11
C VAL A 12 -10.83 11.63 -2.71
N ASN A 13 -10.63 12.93 -2.51
CA ASN A 13 -11.69 13.87 -2.12
C ASN A 13 -12.19 14.74 -3.28
N LEU A 14 -11.87 14.40 -4.54
CA LEU A 14 -12.40 15.11 -5.70
C LEU A 14 -13.93 15.08 -5.71
N ARG A 15 -14.51 16.25 -6.00
CA ARG A 15 -15.96 16.46 -6.03
C ARG A 15 -16.41 17.01 -7.39
N ASP A 16 -17.63 16.73 -7.75
CA ASP A 16 -18.28 17.32 -8.91
C ASP A 16 -18.74 18.79 -8.64
N ALA A 17 -19.29 19.41 -9.65
CA ALA A 17 -19.81 20.78 -9.55
C ALA A 17 -20.97 20.95 -8.53
N THR A 18 -21.61 19.86 -8.12
CA THR A 18 -22.68 19.85 -7.11
C THR A 18 -22.18 19.57 -5.70
N GLY A 19 -20.86 19.35 -5.53
CA GLY A 19 -20.22 19.09 -4.25
C GLY A 19 -20.22 17.63 -3.82
N ASN A 20 -20.74 16.68 -4.64
CA ASN A 20 -20.68 15.26 -4.38
C ASN A 20 -19.31 14.70 -4.74
N LEU A 21 -18.87 13.66 -4.03
CA LEU A 21 -17.66 12.94 -4.39
C LEU A 21 -17.79 12.36 -5.80
N LEU A 22 -16.75 12.50 -6.62
CA LEU A 22 -16.69 11.82 -7.92
C LEU A 22 -16.80 10.30 -7.75
N PRO A 23 -17.21 9.55 -8.78
CA PRO A 23 -17.18 8.09 -8.76
C PRO A 23 -15.79 7.56 -8.39
N ILE A 24 -15.74 6.41 -7.71
CA ILE A 24 -14.48 5.84 -7.21
C ILE A 24 -13.48 5.53 -8.36
N GLU A 25 -14.01 5.22 -9.52
CA GLU A 25 -13.25 4.94 -10.74
C GLU A 25 -12.47 6.17 -11.26
N GLN A 26 -12.81 7.36 -10.77
CA GLN A 26 -12.16 8.63 -11.12
C GLN A 26 -11.26 9.18 -9.99
N ARG A 27 -11.02 8.40 -8.94
CA ARG A 27 -10.27 8.80 -7.74
C ARG A 27 -9.19 7.81 -7.35
N GLY A 28 -8.58 7.17 -8.34
CA GLY A 28 -7.57 6.13 -8.14
C GLY A 28 -6.12 6.67 -8.10
N LEU A 29 -5.17 5.79 -7.80
CA LEU A 29 -3.74 6.11 -7.83
C LEU A 29 -3.25 6.47 -9.24
N GLY A 30 -3.88 5.93 -10.29
CA GLY A 30 -3.61 6.33 -11.67
C GLY A 30 -3.98 7.79 -11.96
N ASP A 31 -5.00 8.34 -11.27
CA ASP A 31 -5.35 9.76 -11.37
C ASP A 31 -4.30 10.65 -10.67
N VAL A 32 -3.77 10.19 -9.54
CA VAL A 32 -2.62 10.84 -8.88
C VAL A 32 -1.41 10.87 -9.82
N TYR A 33 -1.10 9.72 -10.45
CA TYR A 33 0.00 9.64 -11.41
C TYR A 33 -0.19 10.60 -12.58
N ARG A 34 -1.36 10.61 -13.20
CA ARG A 34 -1.68 11.51 -14.33
C ARG A 34 -1.53 12.97 -13.94
N MET A 35 -2.07 13.38 -12.81
CA MET A 35 -1.92 14.74 -12.30
C MET A 35 -0.45 15.15 -12.21
N ILE A 36 0.38 14.31 -11.59
CA ILE A 36 1.81 14.59 -11.40
C ILE A 36 2.60 14.58 -12.73
N ALA A 37 2.21 13.70 -13.66
CA ALA A 37 2.91 13.55 -14.93
C ALA A 37 2.55 14.62 -15.97
N THR A 38 1.37 15.25 -15.86
CA THR A 38 0.86 16.17 -16.88
C THR A 38 0.78 17.63 -16.44
N GLU A 39 0.74 17.90 -15.15
CA GLU A 39 0.59 19.25 -14.63
C GLU A 39 1.92 19.79 -14.09
N SER A 40 2.10 21.11 -14.16
CA SER A 40 3.25 21.76 -13.53
C SER A 40 3.12 21.78 -12.00
N ILE A 41 4.27 21.85 -11.32
CA ILE A 41 4.30 21.91 -9.85
C ILE A 41 3.55 23.18 -9.36
N GLU A 42 3.67 24.28 -10.08
CA GLU A 42 3.02 25.55 -9.77
C GLU A 42 1.49 25.41 -9.86
N GLU A 43 0.99 24.70 -10.87
CA GLU A 43 -0.44 24.46 -11.05
C GLU A 43 -0.99 23.57 -9.93
N ILE A 44 -0.28 22.48 -9.59
CA ILE A 44 -0.65 21.60 -8.48
C ILE A 44 -0.67 22.40 -7.16
N ASN A 45 0.37 23.19 -6.90
CA ASN A 45 0.46 24.01 -5.70
C ASN A 45 -0.66 25.04 -5.62
N ARG A 46 -1.00 25.71 -6.72
CA ARG A 46 -2.10 26.69 -6.79
C ARG A 46 -3.44 26.03 -6.45
N ARG A 47 -3.70 24.85 -7.01
CA ARG A 47 -4.93 24.09 -6.80
C ARG A 47 -5.06 23.62 -5.35
N LEU A 48 -3.99 23.06 -4.78
CA LEU A 48 -3.97 22.60 -3.39
C LEU A 48 -4.04 23.78 -2.39
N ALA A 49 -3.45 24.93 -2.73
CA ALA A 49 -3.53 26.15 -1.91
C ALA A 49 -4.95 26.73 -1.87
N ALA A 50 -5.74 26.56 -2.93
CA ALA A 50 -7.12 27.05 -3.02
C ALA A 50 -8.13 26.18 -2.24
N LEU A 51 -7.73 25.01 -1.74
CA LEU A 51 -8.61 24.13 -0.97
C LEU A 51 -9.02 24.75 0.38
N PRO A 52 -10.22 24.43 0.88
CA PRO A 52 -10.67 24.86 2.20
C PRO A 52 -9.70 24.40 3.31
N PRO A 53 -9.58 25.16 4.43
CA PRO A 53 -8.67 24.83 5.53
C PRO A 53 -8.88 23.42 6.11
N GLU A 54 -10.12 22.92 6.14
CA GLU A 54 -10.53 21.63 6.66
C GLU A 54 -10.25 20.45 5.69
N HIS A 55 -9.83 20.73 4.45
CA HIS A 55 -9.57 19.68 3.47
C HIS A 55 -8.36 18.83 3.88
N PRO A 56 -8.44 17.46 3.85
CA PRO A 56 -7.38 16.58 4.32
C PRO A 56 -6.02 16.77 3.63
N ALA A 57 -6.01 17.24 2.38
CA ALA A 57 -4.76 17.53 1.65
C ALA A 57 -4.04 18.80 2.16
N LYS A 58 -4.71 19.68 2.90
CA LYS A 58 -4.18 21.00 3.26
C LYS A 58 -2.96 20.95 4.17
N TYR A 59 -3.00 20.11 5.22
CA TYR A 59 -1.88 19.96 6.14
C TYR A 59 -0.64 19.33 5.50
N PRO A 60 -0.75 18.17 4.80
CA PRO A 60 0.40 17.61 4.09
C PRO A 60 1.00 18.57 3.06
N HIS A 61 0.16 19.30 2.31
CA HIS A 61 0.61 20.30 1.36
C HIS A 61 1.35 21.46 2.02
N GLY A 62 0.84 21.97 3.14
CA GLY A 62 1.51 23.01 3.92
C GLY A 62 2.90 22.58 4.42
N LEU A 63 3.10 21.30 4.71
CA LEU A 63 4.41 20.74 5.04
C LEU A 63 5.32 20.63 3.81
N PHE A 64 4.77 20.24 2.65
CA PHE A 64 5.51 20.20 1.39
C PHE A 64 6.05 21.58 0.99
N LEU A 65 5.25 22.63 1.11
CA LEU A 65 5.65 24.01 0.81
C LEU A 65 6.78 24.55 1.70
N LYS A 66 7.02 23.95 2.87
CA LYS A 66 8.17 24.31 3.73
C LYS A 66 9.50 23.78 3.19
N ALA A 67 9.47 22.81 2.28
CA ALA A 67 10.67 22.35 1.60
C ALA A 67 11.17 23.46 0.65
N LYS A 68 12.49 23.54 0.48
CA LYS A 68 13.09 24.48 -0.50
C LYS A 68 12.61 24.11 -1.91
N GLU A 69 12.31 25.09 -2.72
CA GLU A 69 11.79 24.93 -4.09
C GLU A 69 12.67 24.01 -4.97
N ASN A 70 13.99 24.08 -4.79
CA ASN A 70 14.92 23.21 -5.53
C ASN A 70 14.77 21.72 -5.21
N LEU A 71 14.07 21.35 -4.14
CA LEU A 71 13.79 19.96 -3.77
C LEU A 71 12.46 19.46 -4.35
N TRP A 72 11.55 20.35 -4.74
CA TRP A 72 10.21 19.96 -5.21
C TRP A 72 10.28 19.07 -6.46
N GLY A 73 11.13 19.42 -7.42
CA GLY A 73 11.36 18.61 -8.62
C GLY A 73 11.78 17.18 -8.31
N ASN A 74 12.74 17.01 -7.40
CA ASN A 74 13.22 15.68 -7.00
C ASN A 74 12.14 14.87 -6.29
N ILE A 75 11.32 15.50 -5.46
CA ILE A 75 10.21 14.87 -4.76
C ILE A 75 9.15 14.37 -5.77
N VAL A 76 8.79 15.23 -6.72
CA VAL A 76 7.77 14.91 -7.75
C VAL A 76 8.27 13.81 -8.70
N ILE A 77 9.54 13.87 -9.14
CA ILE A 77 10.15 12.83 -9.96
C ILE A 77 10.19 11.49 -9.19
N GLY A 78 10.60 11.50 -7.93
CA GLY A 78 10.62 10.32 -7.08
C GLY A 78 9.24 9.69 -6.91
N LEU A 79 8.19 10.51 -6.78
CA LEU A 79 6.80 10.04 -6.73
C LEU A 79 6.35 9.50 -8.07
N GLY A 80 6.65 10.19 -9.17
CA GLY A 80 6.34 9.74 -10.53
C GLY A 80 6.93 8.38 -10.83
N ASN A 81 8.19 8.14 -10.45
CA ASN A 81 8.86 6.85 -10.63
C ASN A 81 8.18 5.72 -9.83
N ARG A 82 7.74 5.98 -8.59
CA ARG A 82 7.02 5.00 -7.77
C ARG A 82 5.64 4.66 -8.33
N LEU A 83 4.97 5.62 -8.94
CA LEU A 83 3.66 5.46 -9.54
C LEU A 83 3.70 5.11 -11.04
N ALA A 84 4.89 4.95 -11.63
CA ALA A 84 5.05 4.67 -13.06
C ALA A 84 4.34 3.40 -13.52
N VAL A 85 4.09 2.44 -12.63
CA VAL A 85 3.29 1.24 -12.91
C VAL A 85 1.89 1.59 -13.43
N PHE A 86 1.33 2.74 -13.06
CA PHE A 86 0.02 3.23 -13.51
C PHE A 86 0.03 3.83 -14.94
N GLN A 87 1.19 3.86 -15.63
CA GLN A 87 1.23 4.07 -17.08
C GLN A 87 0.54 2.93 -17.82
N SER A 88 0.59 1.72 -17.25
CA SER A 88 -0.15 0.58 -17.80
C SER A 88 -1.65 0.79 -17.60
N ARG A 89 -2.39 0.87 -18.74
CA ARG A 89 -3.86 0.96 -18.73
C ARG A 89 -4.51 -0.23 -18.03
N LEU A 90 -3.87 -1.40 -18.09
CA LEU A 90 -4.37 -2.60 -17.42
C LEU A 90 -4.27 -2.46 -15.91
N VAL A 91 -3.11 -2.03 -15.40
CA VAL A 91 -2.90 -1.78 -13.97
C VAL A 91 -3.87 -0.72 -13.46
N ASP A 92 -3.99 0.39 -14.18
CA ASP A 92 -4.93 1.47 -13.83
C ASP A 92 -6.37 0.93 -13.76
N LYS A 93 -6.79 0.11 -14.72
CA LYS A 93 -8.13 -0.48 -14.76
C LYS A 93 -8.40 -1.45 -13.59
N ILE A 94 -7.47 -2.38 -13.31
CA ILE A 94 -7.69 -3.38 -12.25
C ILE A 94 -7.63 -2.79 -10.84
N THR A 95 -6.94 -1.66 -10.65
CA THR A 95 -6.85 -0.99 -9.35
C THR A 95 -7.97 0.02 -9.08
N ARG A 96 -8.85 0.27 -10.06
CA ARG A 96 -10.00 1.17 -9.90
C ARG A 96 -11.23 0.52 -9.26
N ASN A 97 -11.29 -0.80 -9.25
CA ASN A 97 -12.43 -1.56 -8.77
C ASN A 97 -12.10 -2.31 -7.48
N HIS A 98 -13.12 -2.60 -6.69
CA HIS A 98 -13.03 -3.42 -5.46
C HIS A 98 -13.54 -4.83 -5.73
N ASP A 99 -12.84 -5.58 -6.60
CA ASP A 99 -13.24 -6.94 -6.96
C ASP A 99 -12.81 -7.97 -5.92
N VAL A 100 -11.90 -7.61 -5.00
CA VAL A 100 -11.34 -8.49 -3.97
C VAL A 100 -11.69 -7.95 -2.57
N ASP A 101 -12.54 -8.68 -1.82
CA ASP A 101 -12.78 -8.37 -0.40
C ASP A 101 -11.63 -8.89 0.46
N LEU A 102 -10.71 -8.00 0.85
CA LEU A 102 -9.56 -8.36 1.70
C LEU A 102 -9.95 -8.94 3.07
N LEU A 103 -11.17 -8.71 3.54
CA LEU A 103 -11.66 -9.20 4.82
C LEU A 103 -12.33 -10.58 4.72
N LEU A 104 -12.63 -11.04 3.50
CA LEU A 104 -13.35 -12.29 3.29
C LEU A 104 -12.68 -13.51 3.92
N PRO A 105 -11.34 -13.69 3.86
CA PRO A 105 -10.67 -14.84 4.46
C PRO A 105 -10.88 -14.95 5.98
N GLY A 106 -11.03 -13.81 6.65
CA GLY A 106 -11.34 -13.76 8.09
C GLY A 106 -12.81 -14.02 8.43
N LYS A 107 -13.72 -13.86 7.46
CA LYS A 107 -15.19 -14.00 7.66
C LYS A 107 -15.70 -15.39 7.36
N ARG A 108 -15.18 -16.04 6.32
CA ARG A 108 -15.60 -17.37 5.86
C ARG A 108 -14.46 -18.13 5.20
N PRO A 109 -14.48 -19.48 5.20
CA PRO A 109 -13.46 -20.28 4.50
C PRO A 109 -13.40 -19.91 3.02
N CYS A 110 -12.22 -19.50 2.56
CA CYS A 110 -11.91 -19.24 1.16
C CYS A 110 -10.41 -19.34 0.93
N VAL A 111 -9.98 -19.34 -0.34
CA VAL A 111 -8.57 -19.34 -0.73
C VAL A 111 -8.37 -18.26 -1.78
N TYR A 112 -7.34 -17.43 -1.58
CA TYR A 112 -6.88 -16.46 -2.56
C TYR A 112 -5.54 -16.91 -3.13
N PHE A 113 -5.47 -17.09 -4.44
CA PHE A 113 -4.23 -17.35 -5.15
C PHE A 113 -3.72 -16.03 -5.73
N VAL A 114 -2.64 -15.51 -5.16
CA VAL A 114 -1.99 -14.28 -5.62
C VAL A 114 -0.79 -14.68 -6.49
N ILE A 115 -0.98 -14.63 -7.81
CA ILE A 115 0.05 -14.99 -8.78
C ILE A 115 0.89 -13.77 -9.09
N ILE A 116 2.20 -13.87 -8.85
CA ILE A 116 3.18 -12.80 -9.03
C ILE A 116 4.09 -13.15 -10.21
N SER A 117 4.29 -12.20 -11.13
CA SER A 117 5.26 -12.40 -12.22
C SER A 117 6.69 -12.34 -11.66
N ALA A 118 7.45 -13.41 -11.87
CA ALA A 118 8.87 -13.45 -11.53
C ALA A 118 9.72 -12.55 -12.46
N GLN A 119 9.27 -12.35 -13.70
CA GLN A 119 10.03 -11.66 -14.75
C GLN A 119 9.84 -10.15 -14.77
N ASP A 120 8.68 -9.66 -14.31
CA ASP A 120 8.33 -8.24 -14.39
C ASP A 120 8.28 -7.58 -13.01
N SER A 121 9.36 -6.90 -12.67
CA SER A 121 9.50 -6.19 -11.40
C SER A 121 8.51 -5.01 -11.24
N ALA A 122 7.94 -4.50 -12.34
CA ALA A 122 6.99 -3.39 -12.29
C ALA A 122 5.72 -3.75 -11.51
N TYR A 123 5.32 -5.03 -11.53
CA TYR A 123 4.13 -5.49 -10.80
C TYR A 123 4.39 -5.86 -9.33
N ARG A 124 5.64 -5.88 -8.87
CA ARG A 124 5.97 -6.12 -7.45
C ARG A 124 5.33 -5.09 -6.53
N PHE A 125 5.13 -3.87 -7.02
CA PHE A 125 4.40 -2.84 -6.29
C PHE A 125 2.96 -3.26 -5.96
N LEU A 126 2.25 -3.89 -6.90
CA LEU A 126 0.85 -4.33 -6.68
C LEU A 126 0.77 -5.44 -5.64
N SER A 127 1.69 -6.41 -5.68
CA SER A 127 1.72 -7.48 -4.68
C SER A 127 2.11 -6.96 -3.30
N SER A 128 3.10 -6.06 -3.21
CA SER A 128 3.42 -5.43 -1.92
C SER A 128 2.25 -4.59 -1.38
N LEU A 129 1.55 -3.85 -2.24
CA LEU A 129 0.36 -3.10 -1.87
C LEU A 129 -0.74 -4.02 -1.33
N PHE A 130 -1.01 -5.14 -2.02
CA PHE A 130 -2.02 -6.11 -1.59
C PHE A 130 -1.75 -6.62 -0.18
N PHE A 131 -0.54 -7.11 0.11
CA PHE A 131 -0.19 -7.64 1.43
C PHE A 131 -0.08 -6.54 2.50
N SER A 132 0.43 -5.37 2.15
CA SER A 132 0.46 -4.20 3.04
C SER A 132 -0.92 -3.69 3.43
N LEU A 133 -1.95 -3.98 2.64
CA LEU A 133 -3.34 -3.68 2.98
C LEU A 133 -4.03 -4.85 3.69
N ALA A 134 -3.82 -6.09 3.24
CA ALA A 134 -4.53 -7.26 3.75
C ALA A 134 -4.22 -7.54 5.22
N LEU A 135 -2.94 -7.53 5.59
CA LEU A 135 -2.51 -7.83 6.97
C LEU A 135 -3.10 -6.83 8.00
N PRO A 136 -2.91 -5.50 7.85
CA PRO A 136 -3.48 -4.55 8.80
C PRO A 136 -5.00 -4.50 8.78
N GLN A 137 -5.65 -4.65 7.62
CA GLN A 137 -7.11 -4.62 7.54
C GLN A 137 -7.74 -5.81 8.26
N LEU A 138 -7.20 -7.04 8.09
CA LEU A 138 -7.66 -8.22 8.82
C LEU A 138 -7.40 -8.08 10.32
N SER A 139 -6.24 -7.59 10.74
CA SER A 139 -5.92 -7.32 12.15
C SER A 139 -6.89 -6.31 12.78
N ASN A 140 -7.18 -5.22 12.06
CA ASN A 140 -8.12 -4.20 12.51
C ASN A 140 -9.56 -4.74 12.56
N PHE A 141 -9.96 -5.52 11.55
CA PHE A 141 -11.26 -6.17 11.54
C PHE A 141 -11.41 -7.13 12.73
N ALA A 142 -10.40 -7.97 12.99
CA ALA A 142 -10.39 -8.84 14.17
C ALA A 142 -10.56 -8.04 15.46
N ARG A 143 -9.71 -7.04 15.65
CA ARG A 143 -9.65 -6.24 16.88
C ARG A 143 -10.92 -5.44 17.15
N LEU A 144 -11.52 -4.83 16.11
CA LEU A 144 -12.60 -3.86 16.27
C LEU A 144 -13.99 -4.44 16.05
N GLN A 145 -14.12 -5.56 15.32
CA GLN A 145 -15.42 -6.04 14.86
C GLN A 145 -15.70 -7.51 15.19
N CYS A 146 -14.67 -8.27 15.63
CA CYS A 146 -14.86 -9.69 15.94
C CYS A 146 -14.91 -9.96 17.44
N ALA A 147 -15.68 -10.97 17.85
CA ALA A 147 -15.76 -11.41 19.22
C ALA A 147 -14.40 -11.85 19.76
N GLY A 148 -14.02 -11.38 20.94
CA GLY A 148 -12.73 -11.68 21.55
C GLY A 148 -11.51 -11.13 20.81
N GLY A 149 -11.70 -10.19 19.85
CA GLY A 149 -10.63 -9.59 19.08
C GLY A 149 -9.96 -10.55 18.08
N ARG A 150 -10.61 -11.63 17.70
CA ARG A 150 -10.05 -12.69 16.85
C ARG A 150 -10.94 -12.97 15.64
N LEU A 151 -10.31 -13.25 14.49
CA LEU A 151 -11.05 -13.65 13.29
C LEU A 151 -11.86 -14.94 13.55
N PRO A 152 -13.11 -15.00 13.06
CA PRO A 152 -13.92 -16.22 13.12
C PRO A 152 -13.27 -17.43 12.43
N VAL A 153 -12.51 -17.19 11.37
CA VAL A 153 -11.83 -18.23 10.57
C VAL A 153 -10.33 -18.02 10.69
N LEU A 154 -9.59 -19.10 10.97
CA LEU A 154 -8.13 -19.07 10.91
C LEU A 154 -7.68 -18.69 9.50
N THR A 155 -6.96 -17.59 9.39
CA THR A 155 -6.42 -17.09 8.12
C THR A 155 -4.92 -17.34 8.06
N ASN A 156 -4.48 -18.17 7.12
CA ASN A 156 -3.07 -18.47 6.92
C ASN A 156 -2.53 -17.76 5.67
N PHE A 157 -1.42 -17.03 5.83
CA PHE A 157 -0.67 -16.42 4.74
C PHE A 157 0.47 -17.36 4.34
N CYS A 158 0.34 -18.01 3.17
CA CYS A 158 1.40 -18.81 2.59
C CYS A 158 2.15 -17.94 1.57
N LEU A 159 3.30 -17.42 1.97
CA LEU A 159 4.10 -16.48 1.20
C LEU A 159 5.25 -17.24 0.52
N ASP A 160 4.91 -17.98 -0.52
CA ASP A 160 5.87 -18.66 -1.38
C ASP A 160 6.68 -17.62 -2.18
N GLU A 161 7.97 -17.84 -2.32
CA GLU A 161 8.88 -16.87 -2.93
C GLU A 161 8.79 -15.46 -2.31
N TYR A 162 8.79 -15.38 -0.98
CA TYR A 162 8.61 -14.15 -0.22
C TYR A 162 9.48 -12.98 -0.70
N CYS A 163 10.70 -13.27 -1.14
CA CYS A 163 11.60 -12.25 -1.64
C CYS A 163 11.11 -11.58 -2.94
N ASN A 164 10.19 -12.19 -3.67
CA ASN A 164 9.63 -11.65 -4.91
C ASN A 164 8.38 -10.77 -4.72
N ILE A 165 7.77 -10.78 -3.52
CA ILE A 165 6.53 -10.02 -3.24
C ILE A 165 6.74 -8.50 -3.27
N GLY A 166 7.94 -7.98 -3.33
CA GLY A 166 8.21 -6.56 -3.10
C GLY A 166 8.46 -6.27 -1.62
N TYR A 167 8.90 -5.07 -1.32
CA TYR A 167 9.19 -4.66 0.07
C TYR A 167 7.88 -4.43 0.83
N LEU A 168 7.77 -5.03 2.02
CA LEU A 168 6.64 -4.86 2.93
C LEU A 168 7.13 -4.11 4.17
N ASP A 169 6.79 -2.82 4.24
CA ASP A 169 7.15 -1.99 5.39
C ASP A 169 6.43 -2.45 6.66
N GLY A 170 7.14 -2.52 7.78
CA GLY A 170 6.58 -2.91 9.07
C GLY A 170 6.04 -4.35 9.14
N VAL A 171 6.46 -5.22 8.21
CA VAL A 171 5.97 -6.61 8.16
C VAL A 171 6.33 -7.40 9.42
N ALA A 172 7.50 -7.17 10.03
CA ALA A 172 7.90 -7.82 11.26
C ALA A 172 6.92 -7.54 12.41
N ASP A 173 6.49 -6.29 12.57
CA ASP A 173 5.50 -5.91 13.59
C ASP A 173 4.14 -6.53 13.32
N SER A 174 3.76 -6.60 12.04
CA SER A 174 2.54 -7.29 11.62
C SER A 174 2.61 -8.78 11.97
N LEU A 175 3.69 -9.48 11.61
CA LEU A 175 3.90 -10.90 11.88
C LEU A 175 3.90 -11.21 13.38
N ASN A 176 4.51 -10.36 14.21
CA ASN A 176 4.50 -10.51 15.66
C ASN A 176 3.10 -10.50 16.27
N SER A 177 2.17 -9.76 15.66
CA SER A 177 0.83 -9.56 16.21
C SER A 177 -0.23 -10.52 15.69
N ILE A 178 -0.05 -11.12 14.50
CA ILE A 178 -1.10 -11.88 13.79
C ILE A 178 -1.64 -13.08 14.57
N ARG A 179 -0.80 -13.75 15.36
CA ARG A 179 -1.21 -14.89 16.19
C ARG A 179 -2.34 -14.53 17.15
N GLY A 180 -2.30 -13.33 17.72
CA GLY A 180 -3.36 -12.81 18.60
C GLY A 180 -4.72 -12.69 17.89
N PHE A 181 -4.72 -12.47 16.59
CA PHE A 181 -5.91 -12.25 15.77
C PHE A 181 -6.45 -13.51 15.07
N ASN A 182 -5.99 -14.70 15.40
CA ASN A 182 -6.31 -15.96 14.71
C ASN A 182 -5.79 -15.98 13.27
N MET A 183 -4.58 -15.47 13.07
CA MET A 183 -3.87 -15.53 11.80
C MET A 183 -2.52 -16.23 11.99
N SER A 184 -1.99 -16.80 10.92
CA SER A 184 -0.65 -17.39 10.85
C SER A 184 0.01 -17.06 9.51
N ALA A 185 1.33 -17.18 9.46
CA ALA A 185 2.10 -16.97 8.24
C ALA A 185 3.15 -18.06 8.07
N GLN A 186 3.35 -18.44 6.82
CA GLN A 186 4.45 -19.31 6.36
C GLN A 186 5.21 -18.53 5.30
N ILE A 187 6.52 -18.44 5.45
CA ILE A 187 7.40 -17.73 4.50
C ILE A 187 8.34 -18.76 3.91
N VAL A 188 8.43 -18.78 2.58
CA VAL A 188 9.43 -19.59 1.86
C VAL A 188 10.40 -18.65 1.17
N VAL A 189 11.68 -18.85 1.40
CA VAL A 189 12.77 -18.09 0.79
C VAL A 189 13.74 -19.06 0.09
N GLN A 190 14.26 -18.66 -1.06
CA GLN A 190 15.23 -19.47 -1.80
C GLN A 190 16.61 -19.45 -1.13
N SER A 191 16.97 -18.32 -0.51
CA SER A 191 18.22 -18.20 0.26
C SER A 191 18.11 -17.08 1.29
N LEU A 192 18.89 -17.20 2.37
CA LEU A 192 19.00 -16.14 3.38
C LEU A 192 19.65 -14.87 2.80
N SER A 193 20.55 -14.98 1.85
CA SER A 193 21.20 -13.84 1.21
C SER A 193 20.20 -12.94 0.47
N GLN A 194 19.23 -13.54 -0.25
CA GLN A 194 18.16 -12.76 -0.89
C GLN A 194 17.28 -12.04 0.15
N TRP A 195 17.02 -12.69 1.28
CA TRP A 195 16.23 -12.07 2.35
C TRP A 195 16.99 -10.89 2.98
N GLN A 196 18.30 -11.06 3.25
CA GLN A 196 19.18 -10.00 3.78
C GLN A 196 19.31 -8.82 2.82
N GLU A 197 19.40 -9.08 1.52
CA GLU A 197 19.46 -8.02 0.50
C GLU A 197 18.15 -7.21 0.47
N LYS A 198 17.02 -7.89 0.56
CA LYS A 198 15.69 -7.25 0.52
C LYS A 198 15.36 -6.46 1.78
N TYR A 199 15.76 -6.98 2.95
CA TYR A 199 15.54 -6.38 4.26
C TYR A 199 16.89 -6.17 4.97
N PRO A 200 17.60 -5.08 4.64
CA PRO A 200 18.97 -4.88 5.09
C PRO A 200 19.08 -4.64 6.60
N GLY A 201 20.28 -4.79 7.13
CA GLY A 201 20.58 -4.59 8.54
C GLY A 201 19.96 -5.67 9.43
N LYS A 202 19.26 -5.27 10.48
CA LYS A 202 18.59 -6.18 11.43
C LYS A 202 17.15 -6.50 11.06
N GLU A 203 16.66 -5.99 9.98
CA GLU A 203 15.24 -6.11 9.62
C GLU A 203 14.85 -7.56 9.30
N TRP A 204 15.68 -8.26 8.52
CA TRP A 204 15.46 -9.69 8.23
C TRP A 204 15.59 -10.58 9.47
N GLU A 205 16.53 -10.24 10.39
CA GLU A 205 16.70 -10.96 11.66
C GLU A 205 15.47 -10.80 12.55
N ASN A 206 14.92 -9.58 12.62
CA ASN A 206 13.70 -9.31 13.35
C ASN A 206 12.52 -10.10 12.78
N GLN A 207 12.41 -10.20 11.44
CA GLN A 207 11.38 -11.03 10.81
C GLN A 207 11.59 -12.51 11.14
N LEU A 208 12.82 -13.03 11.01
CA LEU A 208 13.13 -14.43 11.34
C LEU A 208 12.78 -14.77 12.77
N ALA A 209 13.06 -13.87 13.71
CA ALA A 209 12.77 -14.07 15.13
C ALA A 209 11.26 -14.13 15.46
N THR A 210 10.38 -13.76 14.52
CA THR A 210 8.92 -13.84 14.72
C THR A 210 8.36 -15.25 14.51
N PHE A 211 9.12 -16.13 13.89
CA PHE A 211 8.67 -17.49 13.55
C PHE A 211 8.99 -18.49 14.66
N ASP A 212 8.00 -19.30 15.03
CA ASP A 212 8.15 -20.35 16.04
C ASP A 212 8.97 -21.56 15.50
N GLN A 213 9.01 -21.72 14.18
CA GLN A 213 9.70 -22.84 13.52
C GLN A 213 10.44 -22.35 12.28
N THR A 214 11.66 -22.84 12.09
CA THR A 214 12.47 -22.62 10.89
C THR A 214 12.95 -23.98 10.37
N LEU A 215 12.72 -24.24 9.08
CA LEU A 215 13.19 -25.45 8.38
C LEU A 215 14.24 -25.02 7.35
N TYR A 216 15.35 -25.76 7.30
CA TYR A 216 16.48 -25.55 6.38
C TYR A 216 16.56 -26.68 5.35
#